data_7f486219ab4bd35d79362adbf03199c8
#
_entry.id   7f486219ab4bd35d79362adbf03199c8
#
_cell.length_a   1.000
_cell.length_b   1.000
_cell.length_c   1.000
_cell.angle_alpha   90.00
_cell.angle_beta   90.00
_cell.angle_gamma   90.00
#
_symmetry.space_group_name_H-M   'P 1'
#
loop_
_entity.id
_entity.type
_entity.pdbx_description
1 polymer ?
#
loop_
_entity_poly.entity_id
_entity_poly.type
_entity_poly.pdbx_seq_one_letter_code
_entity_poly.pdbx_strand_id
1 'polypeptide(L)'
;MRLLLVEDDPTTSRSIELMLTHANLNVYCTDLGEDGIDLAKLYDYDLILLDLNLPDMSGHEVLRQLRLAKVETPILILSGSDDTENKIKGFGFGADDYLTKPFHREELVARIHAIIRRSKGHSHSVIKTGDITVNLDAKTVDVEGASVHLTGKEYQMLELLSLRKGTTLTKEMFLNHLYGGMDEPELKIIDVFICKLRKKLAEATGKQNYIETVWGRGYVLRDPSPASPMARLAASA
;
A
#
# COMPACT_ATOMS: atom_id res chain seq x y z
N MET A 1 -3.13 -3.43 1.38
CA MET A 1 -1.67 -3.48 1.16
C MET A 1 -1.22 -4.92 1.29
N ARG A 2 -0.38 -5.39 0.36
CA ARG A 2 0.12 -6.77 0.32
C ARG A 2 1.60 -6.80 0.70
N LEU A 3 1.95 -7.55 1.73
CA LEU A 3 3.30 -7.64 2.28
C LEU A 3 3.86 -9.05 2.10
N LEU A 4 5.17 -9.16 1.90
CA LEU A 4 5.91 -10.41 1.99
C LEU A 4 6.73 -10.38 3.28
N LEU A 5 6.61 -11.41 4.11
CA LEU A 5 7.44 -11.62 5.29
C LEU A 5 8.36 -12.82 5.05
N VAL A 6 9.67 -12.60 5.14
CA VAL A 6 10.70 -13.64 5.08
C VAL A 6 11.31 -13.76 6.47
N GLU A 7 10.92 -14.80 7.22
CA GLU A 7 11.24 -15.01 8.64
C GLU A 7 11.21 -16.50 8.97
N ASP A 8 12.29 -17.06 9.43
CA ASP A 8 12.43 -18.49 9.68
C ASP A 8 11.90 -18.95 11.05
N ASP A 9 11.89 -18.07 12.07
CA ASP A 9 11.30 -18.44 13.36
C ASP A 9 9.78 -18.42 13.32
N PRO A 10 9.10 -19.61 13.45
CA PRO A 10 7.65 -19.69 13.32
C PRO A 10 6.90 -18.86 14.37
N THR A 11 7.48 -18.67 15.56
CA THR A 11 6.87 -17.91 16.64
C THR A 11 6.87 -16.42 16.32
N THR A 12 8.00 -15.91 15.84
CA THR A 12 8.16 -14.51 15.39
C THR A 12 7.30 -14.24 14.16
N SER A 13 7.36 -15.12 13.16
CA SER A 13 6.55 -15.04 11.94
C SER A 13 5.05 -14.95 12.26
N ARG A 14 4.55 -15.86 13.10
CA ARG A 14 3.15 -15.85 13.53
C ARG A 14 2.76 -14.61 14.32
N SER A 15 3.64 -14.13 15.20
CA SER A 15 3.41 -12.87 15.95
C SER A 15 3.28 -11.68 15.02
N ILE A 16 4.20 -11.55 14.04
CA ILE A 16 4.18 -10.47 13.05
C ILE A 16 2.92 -10.57 12.18
N GLU A 17 2.59 -11.76 11.70
CA GLU A 17 1.36 -12.01 10.91
C GLU A 17 0.10 -11.52 11.64
N LEU A 18 -0.03 -11.84 12.93
CA LEU A 18 -1.15 -11.39 13.75
C LEU A 18 -1.17 -9.87 13.93
N MET A 19 -0.01 -9.25 14.19
CA MET A 19 0.09 -7.78 14.31
C MET A 19 -0.37 -7.09 13.03
N LEU A 20 0.04 -7.60 11.86
CA LEU A 20 -0.27 -7.02 10.56
C LEU A 20 -1.74 -7.26 10.16
N THR A 21 -2.27 -8.45 10.41
CA THR A 21 -3.69 -8.77 10.17
C THR A 21 -4.61 -7.86 10.99
N HIS A 22 -4.29 -7.61 12.27
CA HIS A 22 -5.04 -6.67 13.10
C HIS A 22 -4.97 -5.20 12.59
N ALA A 23 -3.93 -4.87 11.84
CA ALA A 23 -3.80 -3.57 11.17
C ALA A 23 -4.48 -3.52 9.78
N ASN A 24 -5.17 -4.60 9.37
CA ASN A 24 -5.77 -4.80 8.05
C ASN A 24 -4.72 -4.79 6.91
N LEU A 25 -3.53 -5.33 7.18
CA LEU A 25 -2.48 -5.55 6.20
C LEU A 25 -2.46 -7.04 5.84
N ASN A 26 -2.44 -7.34 4.53
CA ASN A 26 -2.36 -8.71 4.05
C ASN A 26 -0.88 -9.11 3.99
N VAL A 27 -0.51 -10.21 4.65
CA VAL A 27 0.86 -10.70 4.69
C VAL A 27 0.94 -12.13 4.16
N TYR A 28 1.94 -12.37 3.33
CA TYR A 28 2.35 -13.70 2.92
C TYR A 28 3.69 -14.01 3.60
N CYS A 29 3.79 -15.18 4.23
CA CYS A 29 4.97 -15.56 5.00
C CYS A 29 5.73 -16.69 4.27
N THR A 30 7.06 -16.64 4.32
CA THR A 30 7.95 -17.73 3.94
C THR A 30 9.13 -17.78 4.91
N ASP A 31 9.73 -18.93 5.08
CA ASP A 31 10.82 -19.21 6.03
C ASP A 31 12.19 -19.30 5.35
N LEU A 32 12.22 -19.30 3.99
CA LEU A 32 13.45 -19.39 3.20
C LEU A 32 13.72 -18.12 2.41
N GLY A 33 14.99 -17.73 2.33
CA GLY A 33 15.45 -16.61 1.52
C GLY A 33 15.23 -16.85 0.03
N GLU A 34 15.49 -18.07 -0.48
CA GLU A 34 15.28 -18.45 -1.87
C GLU A 34 13.82 -18.29 -2.28
N ASP A 35 12.90 -18.83 -1.47
CA ASP A 35 11.45 -18.67 -1.70
C ASP A 35 11.04 -17.19 -1.66
N GLY A 36 11.59 -16.41 -0.73
CA GLY A 36 11.36 -14.98 -0.64
C GLY A 36 11.77 -14.22 -1.90
N ILE A 37 12.92 -14.57 -2.48
CA ILE A 37 13.41 -14.01 -3.73
C ILE A 37 12.46 -14.36 -4.89
N ASP A 38 12.04 -15.61 -5.01
CA ASP A 38 11.18 -16.07 -6.10
C ASP A 38 9.78 -15.46 -6.00
N LEU A 39 9.21 -15.44 -4.81
CA LEU A 39 7.91 -14.77 -4.56
C LEU A 39 7.95 -13.28 -4.91
N ALA A 40 9.03 -12.58 -4.53
CA ALA A 40 9.18 -11.15 -4.82
C ALA A 40 9.38 -10.84 -6.31
N LYS A 41 9.88 -11.81 -7.11
CA LYS A 41 9.98 -11.70 -8.58
C LYS A 41 8.65 -12.01 -9.28
N LEU A 42 7.87 -12.95 -8.72
CA LEU A 42 6.63 -13.44 -9.35
C LEU A 42 5.42 -12.57 -9.04
N TYR A 43 5.40 -11.93 -7.88
CA TYR A 43 4.23 -11.21 -7.39
C TYR A 43 4.56 -9.77 -6.99
N ASP A 44 3.59 -8.88 -7.17
CA ASP A 44 3.67 -7.50 -6.70
C ASP A 44 3.36 -7.43 -5.21
N TYR A 45 4.34 -7.01 -4.42
CA TYR A 45 4.19 -6.65 -3.02
C TYR A 45 4.36 -5.14 -2.83
N ASP A 46 3.68 -4.58 -1.83
CA ASP A 46 3.84 -3.17 -1.48
C ASP A 46 5.10 -2.94 -0.61
N LEU A 47 5.52 -3.99 0.14
CA LEU A 47 6.73 -3.99 0.97
C LEU A 47 7.15 -5.42 1.31
N ILE A 48 8.46 -5.64 1.45
CA ILE A 48 9.05 -6.87 1.96
C ILE A 48 9.59 -6.61 3.37
N LEU A 49 9.20 -7.46 4.33
CA LEU A 49 9.79 -7.57 5.66
C LEU A 49 10.81 -8.70 5.62
N LEU A 50 12.05 -8.44 5.96
CA LEU A 50 13.15 -9.38 5.75
C LEU A 50 13.96 -9.55 7.02
N ASP A 51 14.00 -10.78 7.54
CA ASP A 51 14.97 -11.14 8.57
C ASP A 51 16.37 -11.31 7.98
N LEU A 52 17.39 -11.02 8.78
CA LEU A 52 18.79 -11.19 8.38
C LEU A 52 19.31 -12.61 8.58
N ASN A 53 18.75 -13.33 9.54
CA ASN A 53 19.19 -14.67 9.90
C ASN A 53 18.23 -15.71 9.34
N LEU A 54 18.46 -16.14 8.10
CA LEU A 54 17.67 -17.19 7.47
C LEU A 54 18.51 -18.48 7.36
N PRO A 55 17.87 -19.66 7.29
CA PRO A 55 18.59 -20.94 7.36
C PRO A 55 19.38 -21.27 6.09
N ASP A 56 18.96 -20.78 4.94
CA ASP A 56 19.52 -21.06 3.62
C ASP A 56 20.52 -20.02 3.16
N MET A 57 20.29 -18.74 3.49
CA MET A 57 21.20 -17.64 3.14
C MET A 57 21.02 -16.44 4.09
N SER A 58 21.96 -15.50 4.10
CA SER A 58 21.77 -14.27 4.87
C SER A 58 20.76 -13.37 4.22
N GLY A 59 19.95 -12.62 5.03
CA GLY A 59 19.01 -11.61 4.50
C GLY A 59 19.73 -10.51 3.70
N HIS A 60 21.00 -10.22 3.98
CA HIS A 60 21.78 -9.31 3.14
C HIS A 60 21.99 -9.86 1.71
N GLU A 61 22.17 -11.18 1.56
CA GLU A 61 22.26 -11.81 0.26
C GLU A 61 20.92 -11.80 -0.45
N VAL A 62 19.81 -12.08 0.25
CA VAL A 62 18.45 -11.92 -0.29
C VAL A 62 18.25 -10.52 -0.86
N LEU A 63 18.56 -9.48 -0.06
CA LEU A 63 18.44 -8.08 -0.45
C LEU A 63 19.26 -7.78 -1.71
N ARG A 64 20.53 -8.21 -1.73
CA ARG A 64 21.44 -8.03 -2.88
C ARG A 64 20.86 -8.68 -4.15
N GLN A 65 20.39 -9.92 -4.06
CA GLN A 65 19.82 -10.65 -5.21
C GLN A 65 18.53 -10.00 -5.72
N LEU A 66 17.66 -9.52 -4.84
CA LEU A 66 16.45 -8.78 -5.22
C LEU A 66 16.81 -7.51 -6.01
N ARG A 67 17.78 -6.73 -5.55
CA ARG A 67 18.21 -5.50 -6.25
C ARG A 67 18.90 -5.80 -7.58
N LEU A 68 19.71 -6.87 -7.67
CA LEU A 68 20.28 -7.33 -8.94
C LEU A 68 19.19 -7.77 -9.94
N ALA A 69 18.12 -8.38 -9.45
CA ALA A 69 16.95 -8.74 -10.24
C ALA A 69 16.03 -7.55 -10.57
N LYS A 70 16.42 -6.32 -10.19
CA LYS A 70 15.65 -5.09 -10.39
C LYS A 70 14.28 -5.11 -9.72
N VAL A 71 14.13 -5.83 -8.62
CA VAL A 71 12.96 -5.74 -7.75
C VAL A 71 13.03 -4.42 -6.99
N GLU A 72 12.12 -3.49 -7.31
CA GLU A 72 12.05 -2.15 -6.72
C GLU A 72 11.16 -2.09 -5.46
N THR A 73 10.52 -3.21 -5.10
CA THR A 73 9.70 -3.31 -3.89
C THR A 73 10.52 -2.85 -2.68
N PRO A 74 10.01 -1.91 -1.87
CA PRO A 74 10.73 -1.45 -0.70
C PRO A 74 10.93 -2.57 0.32
N ILE A 75 12.05 -2.53 1.05
CA ILE A 75 12.44 -3.58 1.99
C ILE A 75 12.71 -2.97 3.36
N LEU A 76 11.99 -3.46 4.38
CA LEU A 76 12.25 -3.20 5.79
C LEU A 76 12.96 -4.41 6.39
N ILE A 77 14.19 -4.20 6.84
CA ILE A 77 14.94 -5.24 7.55
C ILE A 77 14.43 -5.36 8.99
N LEU A 78 14.18 -6.59 9.42
CA LEU A 78 13.89 -6.94 10.82
C LEU A 78 15.10 -7.70 11.37
N SER A 79 15.69 -7.29 12.51
CA SER A 79 16.89 -7.94 13.02
C SER A 79 16.94 -7.96 14.54
N GLY A 80 17.43 -9.05 15.10
CA GLY A 80 17.71 -9.18 16.53
C GLY A 80 18.98 -8.43 17.01
N SER A 81 19.79 -7.92 16.08
CA SER A 81 21.02 -7.18 16.38
C SER A 81 20.84 -5.69 16.16
N ASP A 82 21.24 -4.89 17.15
CA ASP A 82 21.33 -3.43 17.03
C ASP A 82 22.71 -2.97 16.51
N ASP A 83 23.47 -3.88 15.94
CA ASP A 83 24.80 -3.63 15.43
C ASP A 83 24.80 -2.64 14.27
N THR A 84 25.54 -1.56 14.45
CA THR A 84 25.66 -0.47 13.47
C THR A 84 26.23 -0.96 12.13
N GLU A 85 27.12 -1.95 12.14
CA GLU A 85 27.73 -2.49 10.93
C GLU A 85 26.69 -3.19 10.04
N ASN A 86 25.79 -3.99 10.63
CA ASN A 86 24.70 -4.64 9.91
C ASN A 86 23.69 -3.63 9.35
N LYS A 87 23.40 -2.55 10.08
CA LYS A 87 22.56 -1.45 9.58
C LYS A 87 23.19 -0.76 8.37
N ILE A 88 24.48 -0.41 8.46
CA ILE A 88 25.19 0.23 7.35
C ILE A 88 25.22 -0.67 6.11
N LYS A 89 25.50 -1.97 6.27
CA LYS A 89 25.46 -2.95 5.19
C LYS A 89 24.06 -3.04 4.55
N GLY A 90 23.02 -3.13 5.38
CA GLY A 90 21.62 -3.19 4.89
C GLY A 90 21.25 -1.98 4.02
N PHE A 91 21.54 -0.78 4.50
CA PHE A 91 21.31 0.44 3.71
C PHE A 91 22.20 0.50 2.46
N GLY A 92 23.46 0.06 2.55
CA GLY A 92 24.37 -0.01 1.41
C GLY A 92 23.89 -0.97 0.30
N PHE A 93 23.17 -2.02 0.64
CA PHE A 93 22.55 -2.94 -0.31
C PHE A 93 21.15 -2.51 -0.79
N GLY A 94 20.62 -1.39 -0.29
CA GLY A 94 19.37 -0.81 -0.77
C GLY A 94 18.14 -1.17 0.06
N ALA A 95 18.29 -1.39 1.37
CA ALA A 95 17.16 -1.42 2.29
C ALA A 95 16.56 0.00 2.48
N ASP A 96 15.25 0.07 2.65
CA ASP A 96 14.53 1.35 2.82
C ASP A 96 14.42 1.76 4.29
N ASP A 97 14.46 0.81 5.21
CA ASP A 97 14.50 1.05 6.66
C ASP A 97 14.97 -0.20 7.40
N TYR A 98 15.19 -0.06 8.71
CA TYR A 98 15.70 -1.09 9.61
C TYR A 98 14.96 -1.01 10.95
N LEU A 99 14.48 -2.15 11.46
CA LEU A 99 13.78 -2.26 12.73
C LEU A 99 14.38 -3.37 13.60
N THR A 100 14.80 -3.02 14.80
CA THR A 100 15.43 -3.95 15.73
C THR A 100 14.36 -4.71 16.52
N LYS A 101 14.48 -6.03 16.59
CA LYS A 101 13.68 -6.91 17.47
C LYS A 101 14.21 -6.81 18.92
N PRO A 102 13.34 -6.75 19.97
CA PRO A 102 11.89 -6.73 19.89
C PRO A 102 11.35 -5.33 19.57
N PHE A 103 10.22 -5.27 18.88
CA PHE A 103 9.54 -4.03 18.51
C PHE A 103 8.06 -4.05 18.90
N HIS A 104 7.45 -2.87 19.00
CA HIS A 104 6.02 -2.71 19.21
C HIS A 104 5.25 -2.74 17.91
N ARG A 105 4.01 -3.26 17.94
CA ARG A 105 3.13 -3.32 16.77
C ARG A 105 2.96 -1.95 16.11
N GLU A 106 2.74 -0.92 16.94
CA GLU A 106 2.50 0.45 16.48
C GLU A 106 3.70 1.00 15.71
N GLU A 107 4.93 0.68 16.14
CA GLU A 107 6.15 1.08 15.45
C GLU A 107 6.29 0.37 14.10
N LEU A 108 6.11 -0.97 14.07
CA LEU A 108 6.17 -1.74 12.84
C LEU A 108 5.18 -1.21 11.80
N VAL A 109 3.92 -1.03 12.19
CA VAL A 109 2.85 -0.56 11.30
C VAL A 109 3.12 0.87 10.82
N ALA A 110 3.58 1.77 11.69
CA ALA A 110 3.92 3.15 11.30
C ALA A 110 5.06 3.19 10.28
N ARG A 111 6.12 2.38 10.45
CA ARG A 111 7.23 2.27 9.49
C ARG A 111 6.77 1.71 8.15
N ILE A 112 5.97 0.65 8.15
CA ILE A 112 5.39 0.06 6.92
C ILE A 112 4.65 1.13 6.12
N HIS A 113 3.72 1.86 6.76
CA HIS A 113 2.97 2.91 6.08
C HIS A 113 3.87 4.05 5.56
N ALA A 114 4.87 4.46 6.35
CA ALA A 114 5.80 5.52 5.96
C ALA A 114 6.67 5.09 4.76
N ILE A 115 7.17 3.86 4.73
CA ILE A 115 7.98 3.33 3.64
C ILE A 115 7.16 3.23 2.35
N ILE A 116 5.99 2.59 2.42
CA ILE A 116 5.09 2.44 1.26
C ILE A 116 4.69 3.81 0.71
N ARG A 117 4.33 4.76 1.56
CA ARG A 117 4.01 6.13 1.16
C ARG A 117 5.17 6.79 0.41
N ARG A 118 6.39 6.73 0.97
CA ARG A 118 7.60 7.31 0.35
C ARG A 118 7.93 6.65 -0.99
N SER A 119 7.81 5.33 -1.10
CA SER A 119 8.06 4.59 -2.36
C SER A 119 7.08 4.98 -3.47
N LYS A 120 5.90 5.52 -3.13
CA LYS A 120 4.92 6.05 -4.09
C LYS A 120 5.07 7.57 -4.32
N GLY A 121 6.14 8.19 -3.84
CA GLY A 121 6.45 9.61 -4.06
C GLY A 121 5.75 10.59 -3.12
N HIS A 122 5.13 10.11 -2.03
CA HIS A 122 4.44 10.97 -1.07
C HIS A 122 5.26 11.19 0.19
N SER A 123 5.73 12.43 0.42
CA SER A 123 6.48 12.82 1.63
C SER A 123 5.57 12.99 2.86
N HIS A 124 4.31 13.37 2.66
CA HIS A 124 3.34 13.62 3.74
C HIS A 124 2.24 12.55 3.76
N SER A 125 1.68 12.31 4.96
CA SER A 125 0.56 11.37 5.14
C SER A 125 -0.79 11.89 4.64
N VAL A 126 -0.86 13.17 4.29
CA VAL A 126 -2.04 13.82 3.73
C VAL A 126 -1.89 13.97 2.23
N ILE A 127 -2.73 13.30 1.46
CA ILE A 127 -2.75 13.36 0.00
C ILE A 127 -3.97 14.16 -0.45
N LYS A 128 -3.73 15.17 -1.29
CA LYS A 128 -4.79 15.99 -1.89
C LYS A 128 -5.00 15.65 -3.36
N THR A 129 -6.28 15.56 -3.74
CA THR A 129 -6.70 15.42 -5.13
C THR A 129 -7.91 16.34 -5.33
N GLY A 130 -7.70 17.49 -5.98
CA GLY A 130 -8.71 18.56 -6.00
C GLY A 130 -9.15 18.92 -4.59
N ASP A 131 -10.47 18.85 -4.33
CA ASP A 131 -11.08 19.16 -3.04
C ASP A 131 -11.00 18.01 -2.03
N ILE A 132 -10.65 16.79 -2.49
CA ILE A 132 -10.54 15.60 -1.64
C ILE A 132 -9.20 15.59 -0.91
N THR A 133 -9.26 15.44 0.40
CA THR A 133 -8.09 15.25 1.27
C THR A 133 -8.17 13.88 1.93
N VAL A 134 -7.17 13.02 1.70
CA VAL A 134 -7.05 11.69 2.34
C VAL A 134 -5.92 11.75 3.35
N ASN A 135 -6.23 11.51 4.62
CA ASN A 135 -5.23 11.37 5.67
C ASN A 135 -4.97 9.89 5.92
N LEU A 136 -3.77 9.42 5.55
CA LEU A 136 -3.38 8.02 5.62
C LEU A 136 -3.16 7.54 7.06
N ASP A 137 -2.67 8.42 7.94
CA ASP A 137 -2.40 8.08 9.34
C ASP A 137 -3.69 7.99 10.15
N ALA A 138 -4.58 8.99 10.00
CA ALA A 138 -5.88 9.01 10.67
C ALA A 138 -6.93 8.12 10.00
N LYS A 139 -6.68 7.63 8.78
CA LYS A 139 -7.62 6.88 7.93
C LYS A 139 -8.94 7.65 7.72
N THR A 140 -8.84 8.97 7.52
CA THR A 140 -9.99 9.86 7.28
C THR A 140 -9.97 10.45 5.87
N VAL A 141 -11.13 10.83 5.42
CA VAL A 141 -11.34 11.50 4.13
C VAL A 141 -12.17 12.75 4.37
N ASP A 142 -11.70 13.88 3.90
CA ASP A 142 -12.36 15.17 3.99
C ASP A 142 -12.49 15.82 2.62
N VAL A 143 -13.58 16.55 2.41
CA VAL A 143 -13.80 17.40 1.24
C VAL A 143 -14.06 18.81 1.73
N GLU A 144 -13.20 19.76 1.40
CA GLU A 144 -13.28 21.16 1.87
C GLU A 144 -13.43 21.28 3.40
N GLY A 145 -12.84 20.35 4.16
CA GLY A 145 -12.93 20.31 5.64
C GLY A 145 -14.16 19.61 6.19
N ALA A 146 -15.06 19.12 5.35
CA ALA A 146 -16.20 18.28 5.77
C ALA A 146 -15.82 16.79 5.64
N SER A 147 -16.02 16.02 6.74
CA SER A 147 -15.65 14.61 6.75
C SER A 147 -16.60 13.76 5.90
N VAL A 148 -16.00 12.85 5.10
CA VAL A 148 -16.73 11.90 4.25
C VAL A 148 -16.67 10.51 4.86
N HIS A 149 -17.80 9.97 5.29
CA HIS A 149 -17.86 8.65 5.91
C HIS A 149 -17.77 7.51 4.86
N LEU A 150 -16.63 6.82 4.87
CA LEU A 150 -16.38 5.63 4.06
C LEU A 150 -16.36 4.37 4.93
N THR A 151 -16.82 3.25 4.36
CA THR A 151 -16.58 1.94 4.97
C THR A 151 -15.11 1.55 4.82
N GLY A 152 -14.62 0.58 5.62
CA GLY A 152 -13.21 0.17 5.57
C GLY A 152 -12.73 -0.22 4.16
N LYS A 153 -13.55 -0.96 3.38
CA LYS A 153 -13.19 -1.33 2.00
C LYS A 153 -13.22 -0.15 1.03
N GLU A 154 -14.17 0.76 1.17
CA GLU A 154 -14.22 2.00 0.37
C GLU A 154 -13.01 2.90 0.66
N TYR A 155 -12.63 3.02 1.95
CA TYR A 155 -11.42 3.76 2.35
C TYR A 155 -10.17 3.13 1.73
N GLN A 156 -9.97 1.81 1.86
CA GLN A 156 -8.81 1.10 1.29
C GLN A 156 -8.71 1.29 -0.23
N MET A 157 -9.83 1.32 -0.94
CA MET A 157 -9.82 1.60 -2.38
C MET A 157 -9.40 3.04 -2.68
N LEU A 158 -9.91 4.02 -1.94
CA LEU A 158 -9.54 5.42 -2.13
C LEU A 158 -8.08 5.66 -1.72
N GLU A 159 -7.60 5.02 -0.66
CA GLU A 159 -6.21 5.02 -0.24
C GLU A 159 -5.29 4.54 -1.37
N LEU A 160 -5.58 3.36 -1.95
CA LEU A 160 -4.81 2.81 -3.05
C LEU A 160 -4.79 3.73 -4.28
N LEU A 161 -5.96 4.27 -4.64
CA LEU A 161 -6.10 5.23 -5.74
C LEU A 161 -5.30 6.51 -5.47
N SER A 162 -5.31 7.01 -4.24
CA SER A 162 -4.62 8.23 -3.84
C SER A 162 -3.10 8.05 -3.84
N LEU A 163 -2.61 6.93 -3.31
CA LEU A 163 -1.20 6.56 -3.34
C LEU A 163 -0.65 6.39 -4.76
N ARG A 164 -1.50 5.99 -5.71
CA ARG A 164 -1.16 5.79 -7.14
C ARG A 164 -1.91 6.75 -8.05
N LYS A 165 -2.10 8.01 -7.60
CA LYS A 165 -2.79 9.05 -8.35
C LYS A 165 -2.25 9.16 -9.78
N GLY A 166 -3.15 9.23 -10.75
CA GLY A 166 -2.81 9.30 -12.17
C GLY A 166 -2.47 7.96 -12.84
N THR A 167 -2.29 6.89 -12.06
CA THR A 167 -2.04 5.53 -12.58
C THR A 167 -3.33 4.76 -12.72
N THR A 168 -3.52 4.06 -13.84
CA THR A 168 -4.66 3.16 -14.02
C THR A 168 -4.45 1.87 -13.23
N LEU A 169 -5.36 1.57 -12.33
CA LEU A 169 -5.34 0.35 -11.51
C LEU A 169 -6.33 -0.66 -12.06
N THR A 170 -5.89 -1.90 -12.26
CA THR A 170 -6.76 -2.98 -12.73
C THR A 170 -7.64 -3.52 -11.60
N LYS A 171 -8.70 -4.24 -11.93
CA LYS A 171 -9.59 -4.82 -10.91
C LYS A 171 -8.86 -5.86 -10.05
N GLU A 172 -7.93 -6.59 -10.64
CA GLU A 172 -7.07 -7.54 -9.95
C GLU A 172 -6.18 -6.83 -8.91
N MET A 173 -5.62 -5.66 -9.25
CA MET A 173 -4.83 -4.87 -8.28
C MET A 173 -5.66 -4.43 -7.08
N PHE A 174 -6.92 -4.02 -7.29
CA PHE A 174 -7.83 -3.72 -6.18
C PHE A 174 -8.16 -4.96 -5.36
N LEU A 175 -8.44 -6.07 -6.02
CA LEU A 175 -8.80 -7.31 -5.35
C LEU A 175 -7.65 -7.81 -4.47
N ASN A 176 -6.44 -7.86 -5.03
CA ASN A 176 -5.22 -8.20 -4.30
C ASN A 176 -4.99 -7.26 -3.09
N HIS A 177 -5.23 -5.96 -3.27
CA HIS A 177 -5.09 -5.00 -2.17
C HIS A 177 -6.10 -5.22 -1.05
N LEU A 178 -7.36 -5.54 -1.39
CA LEU A 178 -8.46 -5.70 -0.44
C LEU A 178 -8.49 -7.07 0.25
N TYR A 179 -8.04 -8.13 -0.44
CA TYR A 179 -8.21 -9.52 0.01
C TYR A 179 -6.90 -10.32 0.08
N GLY A 180 -5.81 -9.83 -0.53
CA GLY A 180 -4.48 -10.44 -0.38
C GLY A 180 -4.26 -11.75 -1.16
N GLY A 181 -5.13 -12.07 -2.12
CA GLY A 181 -5.02 -13.31 -2.92
C GLY A 181 -5.67 -14.53 -2.27
N MET A 182 -6.34 -14.39 -1.10
CA MET A 182 -7.05 -15.47 -0.44
C MET A 182 -8.54 -15.16 -0.36
N ASP A 183 -9.39 -16.17 -0.60
CA ASP A 183 -10.86 -16.08 -0.55
C ASP A 183 -11.42 -14.86 -1.32
N GLU A 184 -10.87 -14.60 -2.50
CA GLU A 184 -11.22 -13.46 -3.32
C GLU A 184 -12.63 -13.62 -3.91
N PRO A 185 -13.49 -12.61 -3.75
CA PRO A 185 -14.76 -12.59 -4.44
C PRO A 185 -14.57 -12.34 -5.94
N GLU A 186 -15.63 -12.46 -6.72
CA GLU A 186 -15.58 -12.16 -8.15
C GLU A 186 -15.13 -10.72 -8.41
N LEU A 187 -14.39 -10.50 -9.51
CA LEU A 187 -13.88 -9.18 -9.94
C LEU A 187 -14.96 -8.08 -10.01
N LYS A 188 -16.23 -8.48 -10.25
CA LYS A 188 -17.37 -7.55 -10.28
C LYS A 188 -17.60 -6.79 -8.97
N ILE A 189 -17.12 -7.30 -7.83
CA ILE A 189 -17.29 -6.62 -6.55
C ILE A 189 -16.57 -5.25 -6.56
N ILE A 190 -15.49 -5.13 -7.31
CA ILE A 190 -14.74 -3.87 -7.46
C ILE A 190 -15.62 -2.80 -8.10
N ASP A 191 -16.42 -3.16 -9.12
CA ASP A 191 -17.33 -2.22 -9.77
C ASP A 191 -18.38 -1.69 -8.78
N VAL A 192 -18.86 -2.56 -7.88
CA VAL A 192 -19.82 -2.18 -6.83
C VAL A 192 -19.18 -1.19 -5.85
N PHE A 193 -17.97 -1.46 -5.39
CA PHE A 193 -17.26 -0.54 -4.49
C PHE A 193 -16.94 0.80 -5.17
N ILE A 194 -16.47 0.79 -6.43
CA ILE A 194 -16.23 2.01 -7.21
C ILE A 194 -17.52 2.82 -7.37
N CYS A 195 -18.64 2.17 -7.66
CA CYS A 195 -19.93 2.84 -7.79
C CYS A 195 -20.34 3.54 -6.48
N LYS A 196 -20.23 2.83 -5.34
CA LYS A 196 -20.53 3.38 -4.00
C LYS A 196 -19.59 4.53 -3.65
N LEU A 197 -18.28 4.36 -3.90
CA LEU A 197 -17.29 5.39 -3.63
C LEU A 197 -17.52 6.65 -4.47
N ARG A 198 -17.76 6.49 -5.78
CA ARG A 198 -18.13 7.61 -6.66
C ARG A 198 -19.35 8.37 -6.15
N LYS A 199 -20.40 7.65 -5.75
CA LYS A 199 -21.63 8.28 -5.21
C LYS A 199 -21.32 9.15 -4.00
N LYS A 200 -20.60 8.62 -3.01
CA LYS A 200 -20.25 9.36 -1.78
C LYS A 200 -19.36 10.57 -2.07
N LEU A 201 -18.35 10.40 -2.94
CA LEU A 201 -17.48 11.51 -3.33
C LEU A 201 -18.25 12.59 -4.12
N ALA A 202 -19.14 12.19 -5.05
CA ALA A 202 -19.96 13.14 -5.81
C ALA A 202 -20.94 13.93 -4.93
N GLU A 203 -21.52 13.30 -3.90
CA GLU A 203 -22.37 13.97 -2.92
C GLU A 203 -21.59 15.03 -2.13
N ALA A 204 -20.33 14.74 -1.78
CA ALA A 204 -19.47 15.64 -1.01
C ALA A 204 -18.83 16.76 -1.86
N THR A 205 -18.54 16.48 -3.14
CA THR A 205 -17.79 17.40 -4.04
C THR A 205 -18.66 18.15 -5.04
N GLY A 206 -19.98 18.22 -4.84
CA GLY A 206 -20.87 18.90 -5.78
C GLY A 206 -20.94 18.22 -7.16
N LYS A 207 -20.96 16.89 -7.19
CA LYS A 207 -21.05 16.03 -8.40
C LYS A 207 -19.79 16.00 -9.29
N GLN A 208 -18.63 16.36 -8.78
CA GLN A 208 -17.38 16.22 -9.52
C GLN A 208 -16.98 14.73 -9.64
N ASN A 209 -16.41 14.35 -10.79
CA ASN A 209 -15.94 12.99 -11.03
C ASN A 209 -14.41 12.91 -10.88
N TYR A 210 -13.95 12.27 -9.81
CA TYR A 210 -12.53 12.08 -9.51
C TYR A 210 -12.01 10.72 -9.94
N ILE A 211 -12.89 9.71 -10.02
CA ILE A 211 -12.50 8.34 -10.39
C ILE A 211 -13.00 8.07 -11.80
N GLU A 212 -12.10 8.05 -12.76
CA GLU A 212 -12.41 7.76 -14.15
C GLU A 212 -12.34 6.27 -14.44
N THR A 213 -13.15 5.80 -15.40
CA THR A 213 -13.05 4.45 -15.96
C THR A 213 -12.16 4.48 -17.20
N VAL A 214 -11.11 3.66 -17.19
CA VAL A 214 -10.30 3.37 -18.36
C VAL A 214 -10.80 2.05 -18.94
N TRP A 215 -11.59 2.12 -20.01
CA TRP A 215 -12.27 0.96 -20.58
C TRP A 215 -11.31 -0.18 -20.91
N GLY A 216 -11.68 -1.38 -20.46
CA GLY A 216 -10.87 -2.60 -20.61
C GLY A 216 -9.62 -2.67 -19.74
N ARG A 217 -9.31 -1.62 -18.92
CA ARG A 217 -8.09 -1.55 -18.13
C ARG A 217 -8.31 -1.35 -16.62
N GLY A 218 -9.37 -0.63 -16.21
CA GLY A 218 -9.66 -0.41 -14.78
C GLY A 218 -10.05 1.02 -14.45
N TYR A 219 -9.53 1.55 -13.34
CA TYR A 219 -9.90 2.83 -12.77
C TYR A 219 -8.67 3.68 -12.43
N VAL A 220 -8.84 5.00 -12.51
CA VAL A 220 -7.78 5.97 -12.20
C VAL A 220 -8.36 7.15 -11.40
N LEU A 221 -7.63 7.63 -10.40
CA LEU A 221 -7.94 8.86 -9.67
C LEU A 221 -7.21 10.04 -10.33
N ARG A 222 -7.96 11.09 -10.64
CA ARG A 222 -7.42 12.33 -11.22
C ARG A 222 -8.02 13.56 -10.56
N ASP A 223 -7.32 14.67 -10.68
CA ASP A 223 -7.96 15.96 -10.42
C ASP A 223 -9.13 16.14 -11.40
N PRO A 224 -10.29 16.65 -10.93
CA PRO A 224 -11.41 16.86 -11.82
C PRO A 224 -11.00 17.83 -12.92
N SER A 225 -11.34 17.51 -14.16
CA SER A 225 -11.15 18.48 -15.24
C SER A 225 -11.91 19.76 -14.88
N PRO A 226 -11.31 20.96 -15.06
CA PRO A 226 -12.04 22.19 -14.83
C PRO A 226 -13.32 22.15 -15.64
N ALA A 227 -14.47 22.33 -14.96
CA ALA A 227 -15.77 22.34 -15.63
C ALA A 227 -15.67 23.28 -16.82
N SER A 228 -16.03 22.77 -18.01
CA SER A 228 -16.00 23.57 -19.25
C SER A 228 -16.68 24.91 -18.98
N PRO A 229 -16.13 26.05 -19.46
CA PRO A 229 -16.70 27.38 -19.19
C PRO A 229 -18.21 27.49 -19.46
N MET A 230 -18.73 26.64 -20.37
CA MET A 230 -20.16 26.55 -20.66
C MET A 230 -21.01 25.96 -19.51
N ALA A 231 -20.46 25.09 -18.68
CA ALA A 231 -21.22 24.51 -17.55
C ALA A 231 -21.36 25.47 -16.37
N ARG A 232 -20.46 26.46 -16.22
CA ARG A 232 -20.55 27.51 -15.19
C ARG A 232 -21.63 28.55 -15.49
N LEU A 233 -21.91 28.80 -16.78
CA LEU A 233 -22.97 29.74 -17.20
C LEU A 233 -24.39 29.14 -17.02
N ALA A 234 -24.54 27.82 -17.08
CA ALA A 234 -25.84 27.17 -16.91
C ALA A 234 -26.23 26.99 -15.42
N ALA A 235 -25.33 27.13 -14.47
CA ALA A 235 -25.59 27.02 -13.03
C ALA A 235 -25.88 28.38 -12.35
N SER A 236 -25.74 29.50 -13.09
CA SER A 236 -26.00 30.85 -12.61
C SER A 236 -27.20 31.53 -13.29
N ALA A 237 -27.99 30.76 -14.01
CA ALA A 237 -29.29 31.15 -14.62
C ALA A 237 -30.42 30.32 -13.99
#